data_370e3e3f404d2f5d50408b05c8907709
#
_entry.id   370e3e3f404d2f5d50408b05c8907709
#
_cell.length_a   1.000
_cell.length_b   1.000
_cell.length_c   1.000
_cell.angle_alpha   90.00
_cell.angle_beta   90.00
_cell.angle_gamma   90.00
#
_symmetry.space_group_name_H-M   'P 1'
#
loop_
_entity.id
_entity.type
_entity.pdbx_description
1 polymer ?
#
loop_
_entity_poly.entity_id
_entity_poly.type
_entity_poly.pdbx_seq_one_letter_code
_entity_poly.pdbx_strand_id
1 'polypeptide(L)'
;ELLPGKKVSKGQVLATINSLDYIQMQQEYLQAVSALGLSNVEKSRQQVLNNEEVGSKKKLQQAEVDQVNLQTQVKALGLKLEVIGCDMKALAKGNINAVLSVKSPIEGYIEEQYLAIGKYVSPADILVQIVGTLDKHVELKVFERDLSKLKLGQTILVESEGISAKAKIFLIGQQVNLETRT
;
A
#
# COMPACT_ATOMS: atom_id res chain seq x y z
N GLU A 1 -0.11 16.56 -16.49
CA GLU A 1 1.10 16.01 -17.13
C GLU A 1 2.15 15.75 -16.05
N LEU A 2 2.72 14.53 -16.05
CA LEU A 2 3.76 14.13 -15.11
C LEU A 2 5.10 14.35 -15.81
N LEU A 3 5.84 15.36 -15.35
CA LEU A 3 7.16 15.66 -15.90
C LEU A 3 8.25 15.38 -14.84
N PRO A 4 9.44 14.90 -15.26
CA PRO A 4 10.59 14.81 -14.38
C PRO A 4 10.88 16.15 -13.69
N GLY A 5 11.22 16.13 -12.40
CA GLY A 5 11.41 17.31 -11.58
C GLY A 5 10.14 17.93 -10.99
N LYS A 6 8.94 17.47 -11.37
CA LYS A 6 7.69 17.99 -10.82
C LYS A 6 7.47 17.46 -9.41
N LYS A 7 7.09 18.36 -8.49
CA LYS A 7 6.72 18.00 -7.13
C LYS A 7 5.36 17.31 -7.09
N VAL A 8 5.26 16.25 -6.29
CA VAL A 8 4.01 15.53 -6.02
C VAL A 8 3.79 15.40 -4.52
N SER A 9 2.54 15.48 -4.11
CA SER A 9 2.13 15.30 -2.71
C SER A 9 1.71 13.86 -2.44
N LYS A 10 1.85 13.41 -1.20
CA LYS A 10 1.32 12.11 -0.78
C LYS A 10 -0.18 12.03 -1.04
N GLY A 11 -0.63 10.95 -1.69
CA GLY A 11 -2.03 10.73 -2.06
C GLY A 11 -2.46 11.41 -3.36
N GLN A 12 -1.60 12.20 -4.00
CA GLN A 12 -1.89 12.81 -5.30
C GLN A 12 -2.06 11.72 -6.37
N VAL A 13 -3.11 11.83 -7.19
CA VAL A 13 -3.33 10.93 -8.33
C VAL A 13 -2.28 11.21 -9.41
N LEU A 14 -1.55 10.18 -9.78
CA LEU A 14 -0.51 10.22 -10.81
C LEU A 14 -1.04 9.72 -12.14
N ALA A 15 -1.81 8.63 -12.12
CA ALA A 15 -2.38 8.01 -13.30
C ALA A 15 -3.70 7.34 -12.98
N THR A 16 -4.43 6.99 -14.03
CA THR A 16 -5.61 6.14 -13.96
C THR A 16 -5.43 4.94 -14.87
N ILE A 17 -5.83 3.77 -14.40
CA ILE A 17 -5.74 2.50 -15.11
C ILE A 17 -7.13 1.90 -15.21
N ASN A 18 -7.56 1.48 -16.41
CA ASN A 18 -8.74 0.65 -16.58
C ASN A 18 -8.35 -0.81 -16.34
N SER A 19 -8.99 -1.48 -15.38
CA SER A 19 -8.68 -2.85 -15.01
C SER A 19 -9.94 -3.70 -14.95
N LEU A 20 -9.95 -4.79 -15.74
CA LEU A 20 -11.01 -5.80 -15.68
C LEU A 20 -10.94 -6.60 -14.38
N ASP A 21 -9.74 -6.90 -13.91
CA ASP A 21 -9.54 -7.61 -12.63
C ASP A 21 -10.08 -6.80 -11.45
N TYR A 22 -9.98 -5.46 -11.53
CA TYR A 22 -10.54 -4.58 -10.51
C TYR A 22 -12.08 -4.63 -10.50
N ILE A 23 -12.72 -4.69 -11.67
CA ILE A 23 -14.18 -4.89 -11.78
C ILE A 23 -14.56 -6.24 -11.19
N GLN A 24 -13.85 -7.31 -11.56
CA GLN A 24 -14.13 -8.66 -11.08
C GLN A 24 -14.00 -8.74 -9.56
N MET A 25 -12.96 -8.17 -8.97
CA MET A 25 -12.76 -8.16 -7.52
C MET A 25 -13.89 -7.45 -6.76
N GLN A 26 -14.41 -6.33 -7.31
CA GLN A 26 -15.56 -5.63 -6.76
C GLN A 26 -16.85 -6.47 -6.85
N GLN A 27 -17.05 -7.16 -7.96
CA GLN A 27 -18.17 -8.08 -8.16
C GLN A 27 -18.12 -9.24 -7.15
N GLU A 28 -16.97 -9.88 -6.99
CA GLU A 28 -16.77 -10.98 -6.03
C GLU A 28 -17.05 -10.53 -4.60
N TYR A 29 -16.61 -9.32 -4.23
CA TYR A 29 -16.91 -8.75 -2.92
C TYR A 29 -18.41 -8.55 -2.70
N LEU A 30 -19.14 -7.96 -3.65
CA LEU A 30 -20.58 -7.74 -3.54
C LEU A 30 -21.35 -9.06 -3.48
N GLN A 31 -20.93 -10.07 -4.24
CA GLN A 31 -21.51 -11.42 -4.18
C GLN A 31 -21.29 -12.06 -2.81
N ALA A 32 -20.08 -11.96 -2.26
CA ALA A 32 -19.77 -12.48 -0.94
C ALA A 32 -20.58 -11.78 0.17
N VAL A 33 -20.76 -10.45 0.07
CA VAL A 33 -21.61 -9.68 1.01
C VAL A 33 -23.06 -10.15 0.94
N SER A 34 -23.59 -10.36 -0.25
CA SER A 34 -24.96 -10.86 -0.44
C SER A 34 -25.13 -12.28 0.12
N ALA A 35 -24.18 -13.17 -0.15
CA ALA A 35 -24.17 -14.54 0.38
C ALA A 35 -24.08 -14.55 1.92
N LEU A 36 -23.26 -13.68 2.51
CA LEU A 36 -23.18 -13.52 3.97
C LEU A 36 -24.51 -13.06 4.55
N GLY A 37 -25.21 -12.13 3.88
CA GLY A 37 -26.54 -11.69 4.27
C GLY A 37 -27.55 -12.85 4.38
N LEU A 38 -27.59 -13.70 3.35
CA LEU A 38 -28.44 -14.91 3.35
C LEU A 38 -28.02 -15.91 4.43
N SER A 39 -26.72 -16.13 4.62
CA SER A 39 -26.20 -17.02 5.65
C SER A 39 -26.55 -16.56 7.07
N ASN A 40 -26.54 -15.24 7.33
CA ASN A 40 -26.96 -14.68 8.60
C ASN A 40 -28.43 -14.97 8.90
N VAL A 41 -29.31 -14.85 7.89
CA VAL A 41 -30.73 -15.15 8.02
C VAL A 41 -30.94 -16.64 8.30
N GLU A 42 -30.24 -17.52 7.56
CA GLU A 42 -30.35 -18.95 7.75
C GLU A 42 -29.85 -19.40 9.14
N LYS A 43 -28.70 -18.89 9.57
CA LYS A 43 -28.22 -19.13 10.95
C LYS A 43 -29.24 -18.72 11.99
N SER A 44 -29.82 -17.52 11.87
CA SER A 44 -30.84 -17.05 12.80
C SER A 44 -32.08 -17.96 12.81
N ARG A 45 -32.52 -18.43 11.65
CA ARG A 45 -33.62 -19.39 11.51
C ARG A 45 -33.32 -20.72 12.23
N GLN A 46 -32.14 -21.30 11.98
CA GLN A 46 -31.74 -22.55 12.61
C GLN A 46 -31.57 -22.41 14.11
N GLN A 47 -31.15 -21.23 14.59
CA GLN A 47 -31.02 -20.94 16.03
C GLN A 47 -32.38 -20.91 16.72
N VAL A 48 -33.39 -20.28 16.11
CA VAL A 48 -34.77 -20.28 16.60
C VAL A 48 -35.33 -21.70 16.67
N LEU A 49 -35.22 -22.46 15.58
CA LEU A 49 -35.70 -23.85 15.52
C LEU A 49 -35.00 -24.74 16.55
N ASN A 50 -33.72 -24.55 16.80
CA ASN A 50 -32.99 -25.32 17.80
C ASN A 50 -33.42 -24.95 19.22
N ASN A 51 -33.73 -23.67 19.50
CA ASN A 51 -34.22 -23.22 20.80
C ASN A 51 -35.63 -23.75 21.11
N GLU A 52 -36.44 -23.97 20.06
CA GLU A 52 -37.77 -24.57 20.15
C GLU A 52 -37.75 -26.12 20.20
N GLU A 53 -36.55 -26.72 20.28
CA GLU A 53 -36.32 -28.17 20.31
C GLU A 53 -36.78 -28.94 19.06
N VAL A 54 -37.14 -28.24 17.96
CA VAL A 54 -37.56 -28.85 16.69
C VAL A 54 -36.49 -28.84 15.64
N GLY A 55 -35.34 -28.18 15.93
CA GLY A 55 -34.21 -28.06 15.03
C GLY A 55 -33.11 -29.10 15.18
N SER A 56 -32.34 -29.31 14.15
CA SER A 56 -31.15 -30.17 14.19
C SER A 56 -29.90 -29.38 14.61
N LYS A 57 -29.25 -29.80 15.69
CA LYS A 57 -27.96 -29.22 16.12
C LYS A 57 -26.90 -29.24 15.00
N LYS A 58 -26.88 -30.30 14.16
CA LYS A 58 -25.99 -30.41 13.01
C LYS A 58 -26.23 -29.31 11.98
N LYS A 59 -27.52 -28.97 11.71
CA LYS A 59 -27.85 -27.89 10.77
C LYS A 59 -27.45 -26.53 11.31
N LEU A 60 -27.63 -26.30 12.60
CA LEU A 60 -27.18 -25.06 13.24
C LEU A 60 -25.65 -24.91 13.15
N GLN A 61 -24.91 -25.95 13.51
CA GLN A 61 -23.45 -25.95 13.39
C GLN A 61 -22.97 -25.70 11.96
N GLN A 62 -23.62 -26.31 10.96
CA GLN A 62 -23.30 -26.07 9.55
C GLN A 62 -23.54 -24.59 9.18
N ALA A 63 -24.69 -24.03 9.56
CA ALA A 63 -25.00 -22.62 9.28
C ALA A 63 -24.02 -21.65 9.96
N GLU A 64 -23.52 -22.00 11.14
CA GLU A 64 -22.48 -21.22 11.84
C GLU A 64 -21.14 -21.25 11.09
N VAL A 65 -20.71 -22.42 10.64
CA VAL A 65 -19.48 -22.58 9.86
C VAL A 65 -19.57 -21.83 8.53
N ASP A 66 -20.69 -21.95 7.84
CA ASP A 66 -20.92 -21.27 6.55
C ASP A 66 -20.88 -19.74 6.73
N GLN A 67 -21.49 -19.22 7.81
CA GLN A 67 -21.43 -17.80 8.14
C GLN A 67 -19.99 -17.34 8.39
N VAL A 68 -19.21 -18.07 9.18
CA VAL A 68 -17.82 -17.71 9.51
C VAL A 68 -16.96 -17.70 8.25
N ASN A 69 -17.14 -18.69 7.37
CA ASN A 69 -16.41 -18.77 6.11
C ASN A 69 -16.71 -17.57 5.20
N LEU A 70 -17.99 -17.23 5.02
CA LEU A 70 -18.40 -16.08 4.22
C LEU A 70 -17.97 -14.75 4.84
N GLN A 71 -18.01 -14.62 6.15
CA GLN A 71 -17.50 -13.45 6.86
C GLN A 71 -16.02 -13.25 6.63
N THR A 72 -15.25 -14.34 6.68
CA THR A 72 -13.81 -14.32 6.40
C THR A 72 -13.53 -13.93 4.95
N GLN A 73 -14.30 -14.46 4.00
CA GLN A 73 -14.18 -14.13 2.57
C GLN A 73 -14.48 -12.64 2.32
N VAL A 74 -15.58 -12.11 2.86
CA VAL A 74 -15.93 -10.68 2.76
C VAL A 74 -14.81 -9.81 3.31
N LYS A 75 -14.28 -10.17 4.50
CA LYS A 75 -13.18 -9.43 5.12
C LYS A 75 -11.91 -9.45 4.26
N ALA A 76 -11.55 -10.61 3.71
CA ALA A 76 -10.35 -10.75 2.88
C ALA A 76 -10.46 -9.95 1.57
N LEU A 77 -11.62 -10.03 0.88
CA LEU A 77 -11.88 -9.27 -0.34
C LEU A 77 -11.95 -7.76 -0.06
N GLY A 78 -12.58 -7.38 1.06
CA GLY A 78 -12.64 -5.98 1.48
C GLY A 78 -11.24 -5.39 1.71
N LEU A 79 -10.36 -6.08 2.42
CA LEU A 79 -8.97 -5.65 2.63
C LEU A 79 -8.19 -5.54 1.32
N LYS A 80 -8.37 -6.47 0.38
CA LYS A 80 -7.75 -6.38 -0.95
C LYS A 80 -8.18 -5.10 -1.68
N LEU A 81 -9.48 -4.79 -1.66
CA LEU A 81 -10.03 -3.61 -2.30
C LEU A 81 -9.57 -2.30 -1.62
N GLU A 82 -9.48 -2.28 -0.30
CA GLU A 82 -8.97 -1.13 0.46
C GLU A 82 -7.50 -0.83 0.15
N VAL A 83 -6.65 -1.86 0.07
CA VAL A 83 -5.22 -1.73 -0.26
C VAL A 83 -5.01 -1.07 -1.61
N ILE A 84 -5.84 -1.40 -2.60
CA ILE A 84 -5.78 -0.78 -3.93
C ILE A 84 -6.52 0.56 -4.02
N GLY A 85 -7.11 1.02 -2.91
CA GLY A 85 -7.73 2.34 -2.80
C GLY A 85 -9.15 2.42 -3.34
N CYS A 86 -9.91 1.32 -3.31
CA CYS A 86 -11.32 1.29 -3.66
C CYS A 86 -12.16 2.16 -2.72
N ASP A 87 -13.10 2.91 -3.26
CA ASP A 87 -14.13 3.57 -2.46
C ASP A 87 -15.18 2.57 -1.99
N MET A 88 -14.95 1.99 -0.80
CA MET A 88 -15.84 1.00 -0.20
C MET A 88 -17.24 1.54 0.08
N LYS A 89 -17.39 2.86 0.28
CA LYS A 89 -18.71 3.48 0.49
C LYS A 89 -19.53 3.53 -0.79
N ALA A 90 -18.89 3.85 -1.91
CA ALA A 90 -19.51 3.82 -3.22
C ALA A 90 -19.84 2.37 -3.63
N LEU A 91 -18.93 1.44 -3.38
CA LEU A 91 -19.11 0.02 -3.69
C LEU A 91 -20.26 -0.61 -2.88
N ALA A 92 -20.40 -0.27 -1.61
CA ALA A 92 -21.51 -0.76 -0.77
C ALA A 92 -22.89 -0.32 -1.29
N LYS A 93 -22.96 0.76 -2.07
CA LYS A 93 -24.18 1.20 -2.78
C LYS A 93 -24.38 0.50 -4.13
N GLY A 94 -23.50 -0.44 -4.50
CA GLY A 94 -23.52 -1.14 -5.79
C GLY A 94 -22.81 -0.43 -6.93
N ASN A 95 -22.12 0.68 -6.67
CA ASN A 95 -21.39 1.42 -7.71
C ASN A 95 -20.04 0.75 -7.98
N ILE A 96 -19.97 0.01 -9.09
CA ILE A 96 -18.73 -0.63 -9.58
C ILE A 96 -18.02 0.37 -10.49
N ASN A 97 -16.70 0.49 -10.33
CA ASN A 97 -15.86 1.37 -11.13
C ASN A 97 -14.74 0.57 -11.83
N ALA A 98 -14.53 0.86 -13.11
CA ALA A 98 -13.45 0.25 -13.89
C ALA A 98 -12.11 0.96 -13.68
N VAL A 99 -12.13 2.19 -13.21
CA VAL A 99 -10.97 3.08 -13.13
C VAL A 99 -10.30 2.97 -11.79
N LEU A 100 -9.06 2.47 -11.79
CA LEU A 100 -8.17 2.43 -10.64
C LEU A 100 -7.27 3.68 -10.66
N SER A 101 -7.25 4.42 -9.56
CA SER A 101 -6.38 5.59 -9.41
C SER A 101 -5.05 5.21 -8.77
N VAL A 102 -3.96 5.39 -9.49
CA VAL A 102 -2.60 5.24 -8.96
C VAL A 102 -2.21 6.54 -8.27
N LYS A 103 -1.96 6.46 -6.96
CA LYS A 103 -1.64 7.62 -6.11
C LYS A 103 -0.20 7.56 -5.62
N SER A 104 0.41 8.73 -5.42
CA SER A 104 1.75 8.80 -4.82
C SER A 104 1.72 8.33 -3.35
N PRO A 105 2.57 7.39 -2.94
CA PRO A 105 2.67 6.95 -1.54
C PRO A 105 3.41 7.95 -0.66
N ILE A 106 4.23 8.83 -1.24
CA ILE A 106 5.09 9.80 -0.54
C ILE A 106 4.96 11.19 -1.14
N GLU A 107 5.41 12.19 -0.43
CA GLU A 107 5.71 13.52 -0.97
C GLU A 107 7.12 13.53 -1.54
N GLY A 108 7.32 14.08 -2.74
CA GLY A 108 8.61 14.07 -3.40
C GLY A 108 8.60 14.72 -4.76
N TYR A 109 9.62 14.42 -5.55
CA TYR A 109 9.76 14.84 -6.93
C TYR A 109 9.78 13.64 -7.84
N ILE A 110 9.15 13.76 -9.02
CA ILE A 110 9.21 12.74 -10.06
C ILE A 110 10.64 12.70 -10.60
N GLU A 111 11.28 11.54 -10.51
CA GLU A 111 12.58 11.29 -11.11
C GLU A 111 12.40 10.84 -12.55
N GLU A 112 11.62 9.76 -12.73
CA GLU A 112 11.32 9.21 -14.05
C GLU A 112 9.85 8.78 -14.12
N GLN A 113 9.30 8.81 -15.34
CA GLN A 113 7.97 8.30 -15.63
C GLN A 113 7.99 7.41 -16.86
N TYR A 114 7.28 6.28 -16.79
CA TYR A 114 7.20 5.27 -17.85
C TYR A 114 5.77 5.09 -18.39
N LEU A 115 4.91 6.06 -18.05
CA LEU A 115 3.51 6.07 -18.41
C LEU A 115 3.32 6.63 -19.84
N ALA A 116 2.45 5.96 -20.60
CA ALA A 116 1.91 6.47 -21.85
C ALA A 116 0.42 6.16 -21.90
N ILE A 117 -0.35 7.07 -22.50
CA ILE A 117 -1.81 6.88 -22.68
C ILE A 117 -2.02 5.68 -23.61
N GLY A 118 -2.87 4.75 -23.19
CA GLY A 118 -3.16 3.53 -23.95
C GLY A 118 -2.14 2.41 -23.82
N LYS A 119 -1.06 2.61 -23.07
CA LYS A 119 -0.09 1.56 -22.78
C LYS A 119 -0.70 0.51 -21.84
N TYR A 120 -0.54 -0.77 -22.19
CA TYR A 120 -0.81 -1.86 -21.27
C TYR A 120 0.24 -1.88 -20.16
N VAL A 121 -0.19 -2.10 -18.92
CA VAL A 121 0.68 -2.18 -17.75
C VAL A 121 0.38 -3.44 -16.95
N SER A 122 1.42 -4.08 -16.44
CA SER A 122 1.33 -5.24 -15.56
C SER A 122 1.66 -4.87 -14.11
N PRO A 123 1.31 -5.70 -13.11
CA PRO A 123 1.66 -5.44 -11.71
C PRO A 123 3.17 -5.34 -11.43
N ALA A 124 4.02 -5.84 -12.31
CA ALA A 124 5.48 -5.78 -12.19
C ALA A 124 6.09 -4.51 -12.79
N ASP A 125 5.31 -3.73 -13.55
CA ASP A 125 5.84 -2.54 -14.24
C ASP A 125 6.02 -1.37 -13.28
N ILE A 126 7.18 -0.71 -13.41
CA ILE A 126 7.41 0.57 -12.75
C ILE A 126 6.68 1.65 -13.56
N LEU A 127 5.78 2.38 -12.92
CA LEU A 127 5.00 3.43 -13.57
C LEU A 127 5.64 4.80 -13.41
N VAL A 128 6.04 5.14 -12.19
CA VAL A 128 6.66 6.43 -11.83
C VAL A 128 7.68 6.19 -10.74
N GLN A 129 8.83 6.80 -10.87
CA GLN A 129 9.86 6.82 -9.85
C GLN A 129 9.83 8.16 -9.13
N ILE A 130 9.71 8.14 -7.80
CA ILE A 130 9.56 9.34 -6.97
C ILE A 130 10.66 9.36 -5.92
N VAL A 131 11.40 10.45 -5.87
CA VAL A 131 12.41 10.69 -4.83
C VAL A 131 11.79 11.54 -3.72
N GLY A 132 11.77 10.98 -2.50
CA GLY A 132 11.27 11.66 -1.32
C GLY A 132 12.18 12.83 -0.90
N THR A 133 11.60 13.86 -0.31
CA THR A 133 12.36 15.04 0.14
C THR A 133 12.70 15.00 1.64
N LEU A 134 12.08 14.08 2.40
CA LEU A 134 12.16 14.08 3.85
C LEU A 134 13.42 13.38 4.39
N ASP A 135 13.98 12.43 3.65
CA ASP A 135 15.10 11.59 4.10
C ASP A 135 16.39 11.88 3.34
N LYS A 136 16.71 13.18 3.18
CA LYS A 136 17.99 13.56 2.58
C LYS A 136 19.12 13.31 3.57
N HIS A 137 20.08 12.49 3.17
CA HIS A 137 21.31 12.28 3.92
C HIS A 137 22.51 12.50 3.00
N VAL A 138 23.63 12.85 3.61
CA VAL A 138 24.91 13.00 2.92
C VAL A 138 25.80 11.85 3.37
N GLU A 139 26.32 11.11 2.40
CA GLU A 139 27.32 10.10 2.65
C GLU A 139 28.70 10.73 2.53
N LEU A 140 29.50 10.64 3.58
CA LEU A 140 30.87 11.13 3.62
C LEU A 140 31.82 9.93 3.59
N LYS A 141 32.69 9.89 2.62
CA LYS A 141 33.81 8.93 2.58
C LYS A 141 34.97 9.50 3.37
N VAL A 142 35.38 8.76 4.41
CA VAL A 142 36.42 9.21 5.35
C VAL A 142 37.54 8.20 5.38
N PHE A 143 38.79 8.63 5.48
CA PHE A 143 39.93 7.72 5.62
C PHE A 143 39.90 7.01 6.98
N GLU A 144 40.33 5.76 6.99
CA GLU A 144 40.40 4.92 8.21
C GLU A 144 41.08 5.61 9.40
N ARG A 145 42.19 6.34 9.14
CA ARG A 145 42.93 7.11 10.17
C ARG A 145 42.13 8.21 10.85
N ASP A 146 41.06 8.71 10.20
CA ASP A 146 40.23 9.81 10.70
C ASP A 146 38.93 9.30 11.33
N LEU A 147 38.61 8.01 11.17
CA LEU A 147 37.40 7.39 11.68
C LEU A 147 37.27 7.52 13.22
N SER A 148 38.41 7.39 13.93
CA SER A 148 38.43 7.51 15.39
C SER A 148 38.07 8.91 15.93
N LYS A 149 38.11 9.93 15.08
CA LYS A 149 37.76 11.32 15.40
C LYS A 149 36.26 11.60 15.28
N LEU A 150 35.51 10.69 14.64
CA LEU A 150 34.09 10.84 14.39
C LEU A 150 33.27 10.20 15.51
N LYS A 151 32.20 10.87 15.92
CA LYS A 151 31.26 10.37 16.92
C LYS A 151 29.82 10.49 16.44
N LEU A 152 29.00 9.51 16.76
CA LEU A 152 27.56 9.58 16.54
C LEU A 152 26.97 10.80 17.24
N GLY A 153 26.10 11.52 16.56
CA GLY A 153 25.50 12.76 17.07
C GLY A 153 26.38 14.02 16.89
N GLN A 154 27.62 13.88 16.41
CA GLN A 154 28.51 15.02 16.14
C GLN A 154 27.89 15.90 15.05
N THR A 155 27.91 17.23 15.30
CA THR A 155 27.48 18.21 14.29
C THR A 155 28.61 18.49 13.33
N ILE A 156 28.32 18.42 12.03
CA ILE A 156 29.24 18.74 10.95
C ILE A 156 28.65 19.85 10.10
N LEU A 157 29.53 20.64 9.49
CA LEU A 157 29.16 21.63 8.49
C LEU A 157 29.42 21.01 7.11
N VAL A 158 28.36 20.97 6.30
CA VAL A 158 28.44 20.51 4.91
C VAL A 158 28.34 21.74 4.01
N GLU A 159 29.35 21.93 3.18
CA GLU A 159 29.40 23.04 2.22
C GLU A 159 29.48 22.47 0.80
N SER A 160 28.61 22.96 -0.07
CA SER A 160 28.62 22.61 -1.50
C SER A 160 28.05 23.77 -2.29
N GLU A 161 28.78 24.23 -3.30
CA GLU A 161 28.38 25.24 -4.30
C GLU A 161 27.65 26.48 -3.70
N GLY A 162 28.14 27.01 -2.58
CA GLY A 162 27.57 28.19 -1.91
C GLY A 162 26.42 27.89 -0.97
N ILE A 163 26.06 26.64 -0.77
CA ILE A 163 25.09 26.21 0.23
C ILE A 163 25.84 25.63 1.42
N SER A 164 25.59 26.20 2.60
CA SER A 164 26.13 25.69 3.87
C SER A 164 24.99 25.16 4.73
N ALA A 165 25.09 23.91 5.18
CA ALA A 165 24.08 23.26 6.02
C ALA A 165 24.72 22.53 7.20
N LYS A 166 24.10 22.61 8.38
CA LYS A 166 24.50 21.81 9.54
C LYS A 166 23.82 20.45 9.47
N ALA A 167 24.62 19.39 9.55
CA ALA A 167 24.16 18.02 9.61
C ALA A 167 24.65 17.32 10.88
N LYS A 168 24.01 16.22 11.28
CA LYS A 168 24.45 15.38 12.39
C LYS A 168 24.81 14.02 11.87
N ILE A 169 25.93 13.46 12.36
CA ILE A 169 26.33 12.10 12.07
C ILE A 169 25.35 11.15 12.77
N PHE A 170 24.58 10.40 12.02
CA PHE A 170 23.60 9.44 12.55
C PHE A 170 24.04 7.99 12.35
N LEU A 171 24.98 7.75 11.43
CA LEU A 171 25.54 6.42 11.15
C LEU A 171 27.02 6.54 10.82
N ILE A 172 27.82 5.62 11.35
CA ILE A 172 29.23 5.42 10.98
C ILE A 172 29.35 4.01 10.45
N GLY A 173 29.55 3.85 9.16
CA GLY A 173 29.79 2.56 8.51
C GLY A 173 31.19 2.02 8.86
N GLN A 174 31.30 0.71 9.02
CA GLN A 174 32.58 0.03 9.25
C GLN A 174 33.10 -0.73 8.02
N GLN A 175 32.50 -0.48 6.86
CA GLN A 175 33.00 -1.07 5.61
C GLN A 175 34.17 -0.25 5.09
N VAL A 176 35.35 -0.86 5.07
CA VAL A 176 36.54 -0.28 4.49
C VAL A 176 36.64 -0.74 3.04
N ASN A 177 36.64 0.18 2.11
CA ASN A 177 36.97 -0.13 0.73
C ASN A 177 38.47 -0.40 0.64
N LEU A 178 38.87 -1.64 0.36
CA LEU A 178 40.27 -2.09 0.33
C LEU A 178 41.11 -1.39 -0.75
N GLU A 179 40.50 -0.89 -1.81
CA GLU A 179 41.21 -0.20 -2.89
C GLU A 179 41.51 1.27 -2.55
N THR A 180 40.56 1.94 -1.89
CA THR A 180 40.69 3.37 -1.57
C THR A 180 41.02 3.65 -0.10
N ARG A 181 40.97 2.64 0.78
CA ARG A 181 41.10 2.75 2.24
C ARG A 181 40.16 3.80 2.87
N THR A 182 38.95 3.92 2.33
CA THR A 182 37.89 4.79 2.81
C THR A 182 36.66 3.99 3.22
#